data_29ce08bdc3b87de6d2965a20ce4b47a1
#
_entry.id   29ce08bdc3b87de6d2965a20ce4b47a1
#
_cell.length_a   1.000
_cell.length_b   1.000
_cell.length_c   1.000
_cell.angle_alpha   90.00
_cell.angle_beta   90.00
_cell.angle_gamma   90.00
#
_symmetry.space_group_name_H-M   'P 1'
#
loop_
_entity.id
_entity.type
_entity.pdbx_description
1 polymer ?
#
loop_
_entity_poly.entity_id
_entity_poly.type
_entity_poly.pdbx_seq_one_letter_code
_entity_poly.pdbx_strand_id
1 'polypeptide(L)'
;MRGKFSIRRFIFIADRGLFSFENLEHIRSEGAEFIVGLKLGSMSKLRQEDYYELSKFNWINEGLAYYGTRLGGDRCIITWSKARAERDRKAREEVLEKIRQKLAEGKALTKEFITNSSYKKYLKIAGKDQCELNHEAIAEESKRDGYFGIITNVVWMGAIEIITHYKQLWKIEDAFGELKGTLKVRSIFHWNDKRIIGHLVLCFLAYLCEAHLTKLLRERTERLEKKSVCKGYIRSRGLSVVQAMEELSRVMAIPVRVRERTIWVRTDIPANAQKLIKAIGMRIPPKIIQGA
;
A
#
# COMPACT_ATOMS: atom_id res chain seq x y z
N MET A 1 3.47 11.02 22.18
CA MET A 1 4.71 10.60 21.51
C MET A 1 5.89 11.54 21.81
N ARG A 2 5.71 12.86 21.71
CA ARG A 2 6.82 13.83 21.96
C ARG A 2 7.51 13.69 23.32
N GLY A 3 6.78 13.31 24.38
CA GLY A 3 7.35 13.14 25.73
C GLY A 3 8.16 11.86 25.97
N LYS A 4 8.04 10.84 25.11
CA LYS A 4 8.80 9.58 25.20
C LYS A 4 10.04 9.54 24.33
N PHE A 5 10.09 10.35 23.28
CA PHE A 5 11.18 10.38 22.30
C PHE A 5 11.58 11.84 22.09
N SER A 6 12.88 12.12 22.00
CA SER A 6 13.42 13.47 21.72
C SER A 6 13.17 13.90 20.27
N ILE A 7 11.90 13.85 19.84
CA ILE A 7 11.51 14.19 18.48
C ILE A 7 11.29 15.70 18.40
N ARG A 8 12.18 16.41 17.72
CA ARG A 8 12.11 17.87 17.54
C ARG A 8 11.09 18.29 16.49
N ARG A 9 10.92 17.50 15.42
CA ARG A 9 9.99 17.76 14.31
C ARG A 9 9.23 16.50 13.98
N PHE A 10 7.93 16.64 13.78
CA PHE A 10 7.02 15.56 13.46
C PHE A 10 6.15 15.94 12.26
N ILE A 11 6.18 15.12 11.23
CA ILE A 11 5.34 15.28 10.04
C ILE A 11 4.34 14.12 10.02
N PHE A 12 3.07 14.45 10.05
CA PHE A 12 1.98 13.48 9.92
C PHE A 12 1.67 13.26 8.43
N ILE A 13 1.84 12.03 7.94
CA ILE A 13 1.54 11.68 6.56
C ILE A 13 0.33 10.76 6.55
N ALA A 14 -0.72 11.14 5.81
CA ALA A 14 -1.97 10.39 5.77
C ALA A 14 -2.62 10.36 4.40
N ASP A 15 -3.44 9.33 4.18
CA ASP A 15 -4.25 9.23 3.00
C ASP A 15 -5.40 10.25 3.00
N ARG A 16 -6.12 10.35 1.88
CA ARG A 16 -7.27 11.25 1.74
C ARG A 16 -8.50 10.86 2.57
N GLY A 17 -8.51 9.68 3.18
CA GLY A 17 -9.57 9.23 4.10
C GLY A 17 -9.58 10.03 5.40
N LEU A 18 -8.40 10.48 5.84
CA LEU A 18 -8.21 11.32 7.03
C LEU A 18 -8.32 12.83 6.74
N PHE A 19 -8.56 13.22 5.48
CA PHE A 19 -8.72 14.62 5.12
C PHE A 19 -10.06 15.19 5.64
N SER A 20 -9.96 16.12 6.57
CA SER A 20 -10.96 17.13 6.89
C SER A 20 -10.24 18.39 7.36
N PHE A 21 -10.84 19.56 7.17
CA PHE A 21 -10.23 20.80 7.66
C PHE A 21 -10.07 20.78 9.19
N GLU A 22 -11.02 20.19 9.90
CA GLU A 22 -10.98 20.03 11.36
C GLU A 22 -9.78 19.18 11.80
N ASN A 23 -9.51 18.04 11.14
CA ASN A 23 -8.34 17.22 11.43
C ASN A 23 -7.03 17.97 11.16
N LEU A 24 -6.97 18.76 10.08
CA LEU A 24 -5.77 19.56 9.77
C LEU A 24 -5.54 20.64 10.81
N GLU A 25 -6.59 21.32 11.26
CA GLU A 25 -6.48 22.31 12.35
C GLU A 25 -6.05 21.65 13.67
N HIS A 26 -6.57 20.48 14.00
CA HIS A 26 -6.15 19.73 15.19
C HIS A 26 -4.66 19.36 15.12
N ILE A 27 -4.17 18.84 13.97
CA ILE A 27 -2.75 18.54 13.79
C ILE A 27 -1.89 19.79 13.95
N ARG A 28 -2.37 20.93 13.43
CA ARG A 28 -1.66 22.22 13.51
C ARG A 28 -1.64 22.75 14.96
N SER A 29 -2.75 22.64 15.70
CA SER A 29 -2.81 23.08 17.11
C SER A 29 -1.85 22.29 18.00
N GLU A 30 -1.59 21.03 17.67
CA GLU A 30 -0.57 20.19 18.31
C GLU A 30 0.88 20.54 17.87
N GLY A 31 1.04 21.59 17.06
CA GLY A 31 2.34 22.05 16.53
C GLY A 31 3.01 21.00 15.63
N ALA A 32 2.25 20.14 14.95
CA ALA A 32 2.75 19.16 14.01
C ALA A 32 2.63 19.67 12.57
N GLU A 33 3.54 19.18 11.72
CA GLU A 33 3.44 19.35 10.27
C GLU A 33 2.67 18.18 9.66
N PHE A 34 2.06 18.39 8.48
CA PHE A 34 1.32 17.33 7.82
C PHE A 34 1.53 17.30 6.30
N ILE A 35 1.37 16.11 5.72
CA ILE A 35 1.27 15.85 4.28
C ILE A 35 0.09 14.92 4.09
N VAL A 36 -1.04 15.40 3.58
CA VAL A 36 -2.31 14.64 3.54
C VAL A 36 -2.87 14.63 2.12
N GLY A 37 -3.40 13.48 1.71
CA GLY A 37 -4.11 13.36 0.44
C GLY A 37 -5.37 14.21 0.41
N LEU A 38 -5.60 14.96 -0.67
CA LEU A 38 -6.72 15.86 -0.85
C LEU A 38 -7.76 15.26 -1.80
N LYS A 39 -9.04 15.36 -1.43
CA LYS A 39 -10.16 15.02 -2.32
C LYS A 39 -10.38 16.19 -3.27
N LEU A 40 -9.90 16.10 -4.52
CA LEU A 40 -10.04 17.17 -5.51
C LEU A 40 -11.50 17.58 -5.75
N GLY A 41 -12.45 16.64 -5.68
CA GLY A 41 -13.87 16.94 -5.82
C GLY A 41 -14.48 17.82 -4.71
N SER A 42 -13.82 17.96 -3.56
CA SER A 42 -14.25 18.86 -2.47
C SER A 42 -13.68 20.27 -2.59
N MET A 43 -12.90 20.54 -3.61
CA MET A 43 -12.28 21.84 -3.89
C MET A 43 -13.17 22.78 -4.72
N SER A 44 -14.47 22.76 -4.48
CA SER A 44 -15.43 23.65 -5.19
C SER A 44 -15.13 25.15 -5.04
N LYS A 45 -14.28 25.54 -4.09
CA LYS A 45 -13.83 26.92 -3.85
C LYS A 45 -12.60 27.33 -4.68
N LEU A 46 -11.90 26.37 -5.28
CA LEU A 46 -10.79 26.66 -6.20
C LEU A 46 -11.33 26.53 -7.62
N ARG A 47 -10.92 27.42 -8.51
CA ARG A 47 -11.31 27.35 -9.93
C ARG A 47 -10.89 25.98 -10.48
N GLN A 48 -11.85 25.06 -10.65
CA GLN A 48 -11.58 23.69 -11.08
C GLN A 48 -10.92 23.63 -12.45
N GLU A 49 -11.14 24.62 -13.29
CA GLU A 49 -10.63 24.70 -14.66
C GLU A 49 -9.09 24.80 -14.74
N ASP A 50 -8.45 25.47 -13.76
CA ASP A 50 -6.99 25.66 -13.78
C ASP A 50 -6.20 24.37 -13.49
N TYR A 51 -6.83 23.36 -12.88
CA TYR A 51 -6.13 22.14 -12.43
C TYR A 51 -6.07 21.02 -13.45
N TYR A 52 -6.85 21.12 -14.52
CA TYR A 52 -6.92 20.07 -15.53
C TYR A 52 -6.13 20.39 -16.80
N GLU A 53 -5.42 21.51 -16.82
CA GLU A 53 -4.54 21.90 -17.92
C GLU A 53 -3.11 21.43 -17.69
N LEU A 54 -2.74 20.30 -18.28
CA LEU A 54 -1.39 19.74 -18.17
C LEU A 54 -0.28 20.65 -18.68
N SER A 55 -0.60 21.64 -19.53
CA SER A 55 0.33 22.67 -20.00
C SER A 55 0.92 23.53 -18.87
N LYS A 56 0.20 23.66 -17.75
CA LYS A 56 0.62 24.40 -16.55
C LYS A 56 1.44 23.57 -15.58
N PHE A 57 1.60 22.26 -15.84
CA PHE A 57 2.27 21.35 -14.94
C PHE A 57 3.77 21.29 -15.20
N ASN A 58 4.53 21.16 -14.11
CA ASN A 58 5.95 20.85 -14.15
C ASN A 58 6.13 19.35 -14.28
N TRP A 59 6.75 18.89 -15.36
CA TRP A 59 7.02 17.49 -15.61
C TRP A 59 8.21 17.00 -14.78
N ILE A 60 8.01 15.92 -14.03
CA ILE A 60 9.08 15.20 -13.29
C ILE A 60 9.71 14.17 -14.23
N ASN A 61 8.88 13.50 -15.03
CA ASN A 61 9.26 12.55 -16.08
C ASN A 61 8.09 12.41 -17.08
N GLU A 62 8.23 11.56 -18.10
CA GLU A 62 7.22 11.33 -19.15
C GLU A 62 5.83 10.86 -18.66
N GLY A 63 5.74 10.37 -17.42
CA GLY A 63 4.49 9.84 -16.87
C GLY A 63 4.03 10.48 -15.57
N LEU A 64 4.70 11.54 -15.09
CA LEU A 64 4.38 12.21 -13.84
C LEU A 64 4.66 13.71 -13.92
N ALA A 65 3.63 14.48 -13.61
CA ALA A 65 3.72 15.93 -13.54
C ALA A 65 3.06 16.46 -12.25
N TYR A 66 3.37 17.69 -11.87
CA TYR A 66 2.76 18.35 -10.72
C TYR A 66 2.51 19.84 -10.98
N TYR A 67 1.51 20.37 -10.29
CA TYR A 67 1.18 21.79 -10.25
C TYR A 67 1.04 22.22 -8.79
N GLY A 68 1.67 23.34 -8.43
CA GLY A 68 1.65 23.89 -7.08
C GLY A 68 0.68 25.05 -6.95
N THR A 69 -0.17 25.03 -5.94
CA THR A 69 -1.11 26.11 -5.60
C THR A 69 -1.30 26.22 -4.09
N ARG A 70 -2.25 27.01 -3.63
CA ARG A 70 -2.60 27.16 -2.22
C ARG A 70 -4.09 26.98 -1.99
N LEU A 71 -4.43 26.40 -0.85
CA LEU A 71 -5.80 26.19 -0.38
C LEU A 71 -5.88 26.57 1.10
N GLY A 72 -6.65 27.64 1.43
CA GLY A 72 -6.81 28.05 2.83
C GLY A 72 -5.51 28.41 3.56
N GLY A 73 -4.49 28.92 2.81
CA GLY A 73 -3.16 29.22 3.38
C GLY A 73 -2.14 28.09 3.27
N ASP A 74 -2.57 26.83 3.17
CA ASP A 74 -1.70 25.67 3.00
C ASP A 74 -1.24 25.49 1.56
N ARG A 75 -0.10 24.84 1.38
CA ARG A 75 0.38 24.44 0.06
C ARG A 75 -0.46 23.27 -0.45
N CYS A 76 -0.92 23.39 -1.68
CA CYS A 76 -1.61 22.34 -2.39
C CYS A 76 -0.77 21.90 -3.59
N ILE A 77 -0.47 20.63 -3.71
CA ILE A 77 0.28 20.04 -4.80
C ILE A 77 -0.65 19.08 -5.53
N ILE A 78 -0.98 19.42 -6.77
CA ILE A 78 -1.78 18.56 -7.64
C ILE A 78 -0.84 17.80 -8.53
N THR A 79 -0.93 16.49 -8.53
CA THR A 79 -0.13 15.61 -9.39
C THR A 79 -1.01 15.02 -10.48
N TRP A 80 -0.44 14.80 -11.64
CA TRP A 80 -1.00 13.98 -12.69
C TRP A 80 -0.06 12.82 -13.01
N SER A 81 -0.61 11.61 -13.16
CA SER A 81 0.17 10.42 -13.49
C SER A 81 -0.51 9.61 -14.58
N LYS A 82 0.24 9.30 -15.65
CA LYS A 82 -0.21 8.46 -16.76
C LYS A 82 -0.72 7.10 -16.29
N ALA A 83 0.04 6.43 -15.42
CA ALA A 83 -0.34 5.12 -14.89
C ALA A 83 -1.61 5.17 -14.04
N ARG A 84 -1.88 6.30 -13.36
CA ARG A 84 -3.12 6.52 -12.64
C ARG A 84 -4.27 6.80 -13.61
N ALA A 85 -4.07 7.64 -14.62
CA ALA A 85 -5.08 7.94 -15.64
C ALA A 85 -5.56 6.67 -16.35
N GLU A 86 -4.64 5.77 -16.68
CA GLU A 86 -4.98 4.47 -17.28
C GLU A 86 -5.79 3.58 -16.33
N ARG A 87 -5.45 3.56 -15.04
CA ARG A 87 -6.21 2.81 -14.03
C ARG A 87 -7.59 3.38 -13.80
N ASP A 88 -7.71 4.71 -13.67
CA ASP A 88 -8.97 5.40 -13.44
C ASP A 88 -9.90 5.18 -14.65
N ARG A 89 -9.38 5.27 -15.89
CA ARG A 89 -10.10 4.94 -17.11
C ARG A 89 -10.59 3.49 -17.13
N LYS A 90 -9.71 2.52 -16.86
CA LYS A 90 -10.08 1.10 -16.85
C LYS A 90 -11.17 0.81 -15.82
N ALA A 91 -11.02 1.32 -14.60
CA ALA A 91 -12.02 1.15 -13.55
C ALA A 91 -13.38 1.76 -13.95
N ARG A 92 -13.36 2.90 -14.62
CA ARG A 92 -14.59 3.51 -15.15
C ARG A 92 -15.22 2.65 -16.25
N GLU A 93 -14.43 2.18 -17.21
CA GLU A 93 -14.93 1.32 -18.31
C GLU A 93 -15.55 0.02 -17.77
N GLU A 94 -14.93 -0.63 -16.77
CA GLU A 94 -15.50 -1.83 -16.12
C GLU A 94 -16.86 -1.56 -15.48
N VAL A 95 -17.02 -0.37 -14.86
CA VAL A 95 -18.31 0.05 -14.28
C VAL A 95 -19.34 0.32 -15.38
N LEU A 96 -18.94 1.06 -16.42
CA LEU A 96 -19.81 1.38 -17.54
C LEU A 96 -20.28 0.13 -18.31
N GLU A 97 -19.40 -0.84 -18.48
CA GLU A 97 -19.73 -2.11 -19.12
C GLU A 97 -20.79 -2.88 -18.32
N LYS A 98 -20.66 -2.96 -17.00
CA LYS A 98 -21.68 -3.55 -16.12
C LYS A 98 -23.04 -2.83 -16.22
N ILE A 99 -23.01 -1.50 -16.33
CA ILE A 99 -24.23 -0.70 -16.53
C ILE A 99 -24.86 -1.02 -17.87
N ARG A 100 -24.08 -1.03 -18.98
CA ARG A 100 -24.58 -1.34 -20.34
C ARG A 100 -25.22 -2.73 -20.39
N GLN A 101 -24.57 -3.74 -19.80
CA GLN A 101 -25.11 -5.10 -19.74
C GLN A 101 -26.46 -5.14 -19.03
N LYS A 102 -26.57 -4.45 -17.89
CA LYS A 102 -27.83 -4.39 -17.14
C LYS A 102 -28.94 -3.64 -17.88
N LEU A 103 -28.59 -2.54 -18.55
CA LEU A 103 -29.55 -1.81 -19.38
C LEU A 103 -30.03 -2.65 -20.58
N ALA A 104 -29.14 -3.45 -21.20
CA ALA A 104 -29.48 -4.33 -22.33
C ALA A 104 -30.37 -5.51 -21.91
N GLU A 105 -30.34 -5.98 -20.67
CA GLU A 105 -31.23 -7.03 -20.17
C GLU A 105 -32.71 -6.60 -20.15
N GLY A 106 -33.05 -5.33 -20.36
CA GLY A 106 -34.43 -4.83 -20.42
C GLY A 106 -35.23 -4.97 -19.12
N LYS A 107 -34.59 -5.40 -18.03
CA LYS A 107 -35.20 -5.53 -16.71
C LYS A 107 -35.13 -4.21 -15.97
N ALA A 108 -36.18 -3.89 -15.22
CA ALA A 108 -36.11 -2.74 -14.28
C ALA A 108 -34.87 -2.87 -13.39
N LEU A 109 -34.05 -1.81 -13.37
CA LEU A 109 -32.86 -1.81 -12.54
C LEU A 109 -33.28 -1.99 -11.08
N THR A 110 -32.68 -2.95 -10.39
CA THR A 110 -33.00 -3.19 -8.98
C THR A 110 -32.65 -1.94 -8.15
N LYS A 111 -33.42 -1.70 -7.08
CA LYS A 111 -33.15 -0.57 -6.16
C LYS A 111 -31.67 -0.55 -5.71
N GLU A 112 -31.10 -1.72 -5.44
CA GLU A 112 -29.69 -1.87 -5.05
C GLU A 112 -28.72 -1.36 -6.12
N PHE A 113 -29.02 -1.58 -7.40
CA PHE A 113 -28.19 -1.12 -8.50
C PHE A 113 -28.24 0.40 -8.65
N ILE A 114 -29.43 1.01 -8.52
CA ILE A 114 -29.64 2.45 -8.62
C ILE A 114 -29.07 3.18 -7.39
N THR A 115 -29.13 2.58 -6.20
CA THR A 115 -28.62 3.17 -4.96
C THR A 115 -27.12 3.03 -4.78
N ASN A 116 -26.47 2.10 -5.50
CA ASN A 116 -25.03 1.94 -5.45
C ASN A 116 -24.34 3.22 -5.96
N SER A 117 -23.58 3.87 -5.09
CA SER A 117 -22.90 5.13 -5.38
C SER A 117 -21.94 5.06 -6.58
N SER A 118 -21.40 3.86 -6.87
CA SER A 118 -20.51 3.63 -8.00
C SER A 118 -21.23 3.67 -9.35
N TYR A 119 -22.50 3.30 -9.39
CA TYR A 119 -23.31 3.29 -10.63
C TYR A 119 -24.15 4.56 -10.75
N LYS A 120 -24.74 5.01 -9.65
CA LYS A 120 -25.64 6.17 -9.58
C LYS A 120 -25.11 7.41 -10.30
N LYS A 121 -23.81 7.69 -10.16
CA LYS A 121 -23.18 8.87 -10.77
C LYS A 121 -23.19 8.84 -12.31
N TYR A 122 -23.29 7.66 -12.91
CA TYR A 122 -23.29 7.47 -14.37
C TYR A 122 -24.70 7.21 -14.95
N LEU A 123 -25.73 7.24 -14.09
CA LEU A 123 -27.11 7.01 -14.49
C LEU A 123 -27.92 8.30 -14.43
N LYS A 124 -28.74 8.51 -15.47
CA LYS A 124 -29.75 9.57 -15.52
C LYS A 124 -31.13 8.91 -15.56
N ILE A 125 -32.03 9.35 -14.70
CA ILE A 125 -33.40 8.85 -14.66
C ILE A 125 -34.17 9.56 -15.80
N ALA A 126 -34.61 8.81 -16.79
CA ALA A 126 -35.30 9.30 -17.99
C ALA A 126 -36.83 9.18 -17.91
N GLY A 127 -37.39 8.66 -16.79
CA GLY A 127 -38.83 8.46 -16.56
C GLY A 127 -39.09 7.64 -15.30
N LYS A 128 -40.35 7.17 -15.09
CA LYS A 128 -40.74 6.44 -13.88
C LYS A 128 -39.92 5.14 -13.64
N ASP A 129 -39.41 4.49 -14.73
CA ASP A 129 -38.67 3.24 -14.65
C ASP A 129 -37.56 3.11 -15.70
N GLN A 130 -37.20 4.21 -16.38
CA GLN A 130 -36.15 4.17 -17.40
C GLN A 130 -34.91 4.94 -16.92
N CYS A 131 -33.79 4.25 -17.00
CA CYS A 131 -32.48 4.85 -16.72
C CYS A 131 -31.60 4.79 -17.97
N GLU A 132 -30.89 5.87 -18.22
CA GLU A 132 -29.93 6.01 -19.31
C GLU A 132 -28.55 6.37 -18.80
N LEU A 133 -27.53 6.14 -19.63
CA LEU A 133 -26.18 6.57 -19.30
C LEU A 133 -26.08 8.11 -19.34
N ASN A 134 -25.55 8.68 -18.30
CA ASN A 134 -25.25 10.11 -18.21
C ASN A 134 -23.90 10.42 -18.86
N HIS A 135 -23.90 10.64 -20.16
CA HIS A 135 -22.69 10.92 -20.94
C HIS A 135 -21.95 12.19 -20.48
N GLU A 136 -22.67 13.20 -19.99
CA GLU A 136 -22.07 14.43 -19.45
C GLU A 136 -21.27 14.14 -18.18
N ALA A 137 -21.85 13.37 -17.24
CA ALA A 137 -21.16 12.97 -16.02
C ALA A 137 -19.95 12.08 -16.30
N ILE A 138 -20.04 11.20 -17.32
CA ILE A 138 -18.92 10.35 -17.76
C ILE A 138 -17.78 11.23 -18.32
N ALA A 139 -18.11 12.21 -19.16
CA ALA A 139 -17.15 13.14 -19.75
C ALA A 139 -16.47 14.01 -18.67
N GLU A 140 -17.26 14.55 -17.72
CA GLU A 140 -16.72 15.32 -16.60
C GLU A 140 -15.78 14.50 -15.71
N GLU A 141 -16.14 13.26 -15.41
CA GLU A 141 -15.28 12.41 -14.60
C GLU A 141 -14.00 12.02 -15.34
N SER A 142 -14.06 11.80 -16.65
CA SER A 142 -12.89 11.48 -17.47
C SER A 142 -11.82 12.56 -17.45
N LYS A 143 -12.21 13.84 -17.33
CA LYS A 143 -11.27 14.96 -17.18
C LYS A 143 -10.40 14.86 -15.93
N ARG A 144 -10.85 14.10 -14.93
CA ARG A 144 -10.17 13.92 -13.62
C ARG A 144 -9.23 12.75 -13.58
N ASP A 145 -9.15 11.97 -14.67
CA ASP A 145 -8.28 10.78 -14.72
C ASP A 145 -6.80 11.14 -14.52
N GLY A 146 -6.17 10.45 -13.62
CA GLY A 146 -4.75 10.61 -13.33
C GLY A 146 -4.42 11.69 -12.32
N TYR A 147 -5.38 12.54 -11.95
CA TYR A 147 -5.12 13.64 -11.01
C TYR A 147 -5.24 13.19 -9.56
N PHE A 148 -4.39 13.78 -8.73
CA PHE A 148 -4.37 13.55 -7.30
C PHE A 148 -3.88 14.79 -6.57
N GLY A 149 -4.53 15.15 -5.48
CA GLY A 149 -4.16 16.30 -4.65
C GLY A 149 -3.44 15.92 -3.37
N ILE A 150 -2.49 16.74 -2.96
CA ILE A 150 -1.81 16.68 -1.66
C ILE A 150 -1.90 18.07 -1.04
N ILE A 151 -2.27 18.14 0.23
CA ILE A 151 -2.26 19.37 1.02
C ILE A 151 -1.24 19.26 2.15
N THR A 152 -0.53 20.34 2.42
CA THR A 152 0.54 20.36 3.41
C THR A 152 0.81 21.76 3.96
N ASN A 153 1.15 21.84 5.25
CA ASN A 153 1.69 23.05 5.88
C ASN A 153 3.23 23.06 5.89
N VAL A 154 3.89 22.02 5.35
CA VAL A 154 5.34 21.96 5.24
C VAL A 154 5.82 22.96 4.20
N VAL A 155 6.59 23.98 4.60
CA VAL A 155 7.08 25.04 3.71
C VAL A 155 8.52 24.86 3.26
N TRP A 156 9.31 24.09 4.00
CA TRP A 156 10.75 23.93 3.80
C TRP A 156 11.12 22.81 2.83
N MET A 157 10.18 21.91 2.50
CA MET A 157 10.39 20.84 1.51
C MET A 157 9.99 21.27 0.10
N GLY A 158 10.71 20.77 -0.91
CA GLY A 158 10.34 20.90 -2.31
C GLY A 158 9.08 20.07 -2.65
N ALA A 159 8.37 20.44 -3.72
CA ALA A 159 7.17 19.71 -4.14
C ALA A 159 7.47 18.22 -4.46
N ILE A 160 8.58 17.95 -5.15
CA ILE A 160 8.99 16.59 -5.51
C ILE A 160 9.27 15.74 -4.26
N GLU A 161 9.89 16.33 -3.25
CA GLU A 161 10.18 15.66 -1.99
C GLU A 161 8.88 15.31 -1.24
N ILE A 162 7.94 16.26 -1.16
CA ILE A 162 6.60 16.02 -0.57
C ILE A 162 5.87 14.89 -1.31
N ILE A 163 5.88 14.88 -2.65
CA ILE A 163 5.28 13.82 -3.47
C ILE A 163 5.94 12.47 -3.17
N THR A 164 7.26 12.46 -3.02
CA THR A 164 8.04 11.25 -2.72
C THR A 164 7.68 10.69 -1.35
N HIS A 165 7.62 11.54 -0.32
CA HIS A 165 7.19 11.12 1.01
C HIS A 165 5.75 10.62 1.04
N TYR A 166 4.83 11.32 0.37
CA TYR A 166 3.45 10.88 0.26
C TYR A 166 3.34 9.51 -0.43
N LYS A 167 4.08 9.29 -1.50
CA LYS A 167 4.09 7.99 -2.20
C LYS A 167 4.58 6.84 -1.31
N GLN A 168 5.31 7.09 -0.23
CA GLN A 168 5.76 6.04 0.68
C GLN A 168 4.65 5.49 1.59
N LEU A 169 3.45 6.09 1.60
CA LEU A 169 2.28 5.54 2.33
C LEU A 169 1.94 4.10 1.94
N TRP A 170 2.24 3.69 0.70
CA TRP A 170 2.04 2.30 0.28
C TRP A 170 2.76 1.28 1.19
N LYS A 171 3.90 1.68 1.81
CA LYS A 171 4.63 0.82 2.75
C LYS A 171 3.82 0.53 4.01
N ILE A 172 3.01 1.49 4.44
CA ILE A 172 2.11 1.33 5.58
C ILE A 172 0.92 0.46 5.20
N GLU A 173 0.38 0.66 4.00
CA GLU A 173 -0.71 -0.18 3.47
C GLU A 173 -0.24 -1.63 3.30
N ASP A 174 0.97 -1.85 2.78
CA ASP A 174 1.61 -3.16 2.64
C ASP A 174 1.79 -3.81 4.02
N ALA A 175 2.32 -3.06 5.00
CA ALA A 175 2.47 -3.52 6.37
C ALA A 175 1.13 -3.94 7.01
N PHE A 176 0.07 -3.14 6.82
CA PHE A 176 -1.26 -3.52 7.28
C PHE A 176 -1.84 -4.69 6.50
N GLY A 177 -1.50 -4.83 5.21
CA GLY A 177 -1.85 -5.98 4.39
C GLY A 177 -1.27 -7.26 4.97
N GLU A 178 0.02 -7.27 5.28
CA GLU A 178 0.70 -8.41 5.89
C GLU A 178 0.15 -8.73 7.30
N LEU A 179 -0.01 -7.74 8.15
CA LEU A 179 -0.58 -7.93 9.48
C LEU A 179 -2.00 -8.53 9.42
N LYS A 180 -2.84 -8.11 8.47
CA LYS A 180 -4.22 -8.59 8.34
C LYS A 180 -4.32 -9.92 7.61
N GLY A 181 -3.47 -10.13 6.59
CA GLY A 181 -3.46 -11.30 5.73
C GLY A 181 -2.64 -12.44 6.31
N THR A 182 -1.33 -12.32 6.25
CA THR A 182 -0.38 -13.38 6.61
C THR A 182 -0.38 -13.65 8.11
N LEU A 183 -0.30 -12.61 8.92
CA LEU A 183 -0.21 -12.72 10.39
C LEU A 183 -1.57 -12.80 11.09
N LYS A 184 -2.68 -12.67 10.33
CA LYS A 184 -4.06 -12.83 10.83
C LYS A 184 -4.36 -12.07 12.13
N VAL A 185 -3.81 -10.87 12.29
CA VAL A 185 -4.05 -10.01 13.46
C VAL A 185 -5.54 -9.79 13.74
N ARG A 186 -6.38 -9.85 12.69
CA ARG A 186 -7.82 -9.72 12.81
C ARG A 186 -8.43 -11.03 13.24
N SER A 187 -8.85 -11.52 14.04
CA SER A 187 -9.53 -12.61 14.73
C SER A 187 -8.96 -12.71 16.13
N ILE A 188 -9.05 -11.56 16.85
CA ILE A 188 -8.66 -11.52 18.24
C ILE A 188 -9.79 -12.19 19.04
N PHE A 189 -9.58 -13.44 19.45
CA PHE A 189 -10.51 -14.20 20.27
C PHE A 189 -10.25 -14.01 21.78
N HIS A 190 -9.47 -12.99 22.15
CA HIS A 190 -9.16 -12.69 23.53
C HIS A 190 -10.11 -11.62 24.08
N TRP A 191 -10.59 -11.81 25.31
CA TRP A 191 -11.51 -10.90 26.00
C TRP A 191 -10.81 -10.06 27.09
N ASN A 192 -9.54 -10.38 27.39
CA ASN A 192 -8.76 -9.69 28.41
C ASN A 192 -7.75 -8.75 27.71
N ASP A 193 -7.72 -7.49 28.15
CA ASP A 193 -6.87 -6.43 27.57
C ASP A 193 -5.39 -6.82 27.52
N LYS A 194 -4.87 -7.45 28.58
CA LYS A 194 -3.46 -7.90 28.60
C LYS A 194 -3.17 -8.95 27.53
N ARG A 195 -4.12 -9.85 27.26
CA ARG A 195 -3.98 -10.86 26.20
C ARG A 195 -4.13 -10.24 24.81
N ILE A 196 -5.04 -9.26 24.66
CA ILE A 196 -5.20 -8.50 23.43
C ILE A 196 -3.90 -7.75 23.09
N ILE A 197 -3.35 -7.05 24.07
CA ILE A 197 -2.08 -6.33 23.93
C ILE A 197 -0.95 -7.30 23.60
N GLY A 198 -0.85 -8.43 24.33
CA GLY A 198 0.15 -9.47 24.08
C GLY A 198 0.07 -10.03 22.66
N HIS A 199 -1.15 -10.32 22.18
CA HIS A 199 -1.38 -10.78 20.80
C HIS A 199 -0.91 -9.72 19.77
N LEU A 200 -1.27 -8.46 19.95
CA LEU A 200 -0.85 -7.37 19.06
C LEU A 200 0.68 -7.20 19.05
N VAL A 201 1.32 -7.27 20.22
CA VAL A 201 2.78 -7.17 20.34
C VAL A 201 3.47 -8.34 19.62
N LEU A 202 2.98 -9.57 19.79
CA LEU A 202 3.51 -10.74 19.09
C LEU A 202 3.40 -10.61 17.57
N CYS A 203 2.23 -10.20 17.07
CA CYS A 203 2.03 -9.97 15.64
C CYS A 203 2.95 -8.86 15.11
N PHE A 204 3.14 -7.79 15.89
CA PHE A 204 4.05 -6.71 15.50
C PHE A 204 5.51 -7.18 15.46
N LEU A 205 5.97 -7.97 16.45
CA LEU A 205 7.32 -8.55 16.46
C LEU A 205 7.50 -9.53 15.29
N ALA A 206 6.51 -10.35 14.99
CA ALA A 206 6.53 -11.25 13.83
C ALA A 206 6.66 -10.44 12.52
N TYR A 207 5.89 -9.36 12.38
CA TYR A 207 6.00 -8.45 11.23
C TYR A 207 7.38 -7.81 11.12
N LEU A 208 7.99 -7.37 12.23
CA LEU A 208 9.35 -6.82 12.21
C LEU A 208 10.37 -7.84 11.72
N CYS A 209 10.27 -9.09 12.15
CA CYS A 209 11.13 -10.18 11.68
C CYS A 209 10.94 -10.43 10.18
N GLU A 210 9.70 -10.47 9.72
CA GLU A 210 9.35 -10.66 8.31
C GLU A 210 9.86 -9.51 7.44
N ALA A 211 9.61 -8.26 7.85
CA ALA A 211 10.09 -7.07 7.15
C ALA A 211 11.62 -7.03 7.06
N HIS A 212 12.31 -7.40 8.14
CA HIS A 212 13.77 -7.49 8.18
C HIS A 212 14.28 -8.57 7.22
N LEU A 213 13.69 -9.75 7.25
CA LEU A 213 14.06 -10.85 6.35
C LEU A 213 13.79 -10.50 4.88
N THR A 214 12.64 -9.87 4.59
CA THR A 214 12.31 -9.35 3.24
C THR A 214 13.39 -8.37 2.76
N LYS A 215 13.81 -7.45 3.62
CA LYS A 215 14.86 -6.48 3.28
C LYS A 215 16.19 -7.19 2.97
N LEU A 216 16.61 -8.10 3.83
CA LEU A 216 17.84 -8.88 3.62
C LEU A 216 17.80 -9.69 2.31
N LEU A 217 16.68 -10.34 2.02
CA LEU A 217 16.51 -11.10 0.79
C LEU A 217 16.58 -10.19 -0.44
N ARG A 218 15.92 -9.04 -0.44
CA ARG A 218 15.96 -8.07 -1.55
C ARG A 218 17.39 -7.53 -1.79
N GLU A 219 18.04 -7.01 -0.77
CA GLU A 219 19.38 -6.42 -0.89
C GLU A 219 20.42 -7.43 -1.40
N ARG A 220 20.31 -8.68 -1.01
CA ARG A 220 21.25 -9.72 -1.44
C ARG A 220 20.89 -10.32 -2.79
N THR A 221 19.61 -10.38 -3.14
CA THR A 221 19.16 -10.79 -4.48
C THR A 221 19.70 -9.83 -5.54
N GLU A 222 19.56 -8.51 -5.32
CA GLU A 222 20.11 -7.51 -6.23
C GLU A 222 21.63 -7.64 -6.40
N ARG A 223 22.36 -7.98 -5.34
CA ARG A 223 23.81 -8.23 -5.40
C ARG A 223 24.16 -9.52 -6.17
N LEU A 224 23.35 -10.55 -6.06
CA LEU A 224 23.55 -11.83 -6.73
C LEU A 224 23.18 -11.75 -8.22
N GLU A 225 22.12 -11.03 -8.57
CA GLU A 225 21.73 -10.77 -9.96
C GLU A 225 22.83 -9.98 -10.71
N LYS A 226 23.40 -8.97 -10.08
CA LYS A 226 24.56 -8.23 -10.63
C LYS A 226 25.79 -9.12 -10.84
N LYS A 227 25.92 -10.21 -10.08
CA LYS A 227 27.04 -11.19 -10.21
C LYS A 227 26.72 -12.37 -11.11
N SER A 228 25.60 -12.38 -11.82
CA SER A 228 25.22 -13.43 -12.82
C SER A 228 25.12 -14.88 -12.32
N VAL A 229 25.03 -15.12 -11.01
CA VAL A 229 25.11 -16.47 -10.41
C VAL A 229 23.77 -17.17 -10.25
N CYS A 230 22.64 -16.49 -10.37
CA CYS A 230 21.29 -17.04 -10.09
C CYS A 230 20.22 -16.62 -11.11
N LYS A 231 20.54 -16.58 -12.40
CA LYS A 231 19.52 -16.43 -13.44
C LYS A 231 18.57 -17.64 -13.38
N GLY A 232 17.32 -17.44 -12.95
CA GLY A 232 16.25 -18.42 -13.06
C GLY A 232 15.49 -18.76 -11.79
N TYR A 233 16.02 -18.50 -10.59
CA TYR A 233 15.34 -18.86 -9.34
C TYR A 233 14.58 -17.70 -8.66
N ILE A 234 14.95 -16.48 -8.95
CA ILE A 234 14.35 -15.28 -8.36
C ILE A 234 13.66 -14.52 -9.48
N ARG A 235 12.33 -14.65 -9.54
CA ARG A 235 11.52 -13.82 -10.45
C ARG A 235 11.63 -12.35 -10.02
N SER A 236 11.37 -11.43 -10.92
CA SER A 236 11.47 -9.98 -10.81
C SER A 236 10.80 -9.30 -9.58
N ARG A 237 10.15 -10.06 -8.71
CA ARG A 237 9.56 -9.60 -7.44
C ARG A 237 10.27 -10.12 -6.18
N GLY A 238 11.34 -10.91 -6.31
CA GLY A 238 12.00 -11.54 -5.18
C GLY A 238 11.22 -12.72 -4.59
N LEU A 239 11.91 -13.52 -3.76
CA LEU A 239 11.28 -14.60 -2.99
C LEU A 239 10.45 -13.98 -1.86
N SER A 240 9.17 -14.38 -1.71
CA SER A 240 8.40 -13.96 -0.55
C SER A 240 8.96 -14.62 0.72
N VAL A 241 8.83 -13.97 1.87
CA VAL A 241 9.27 -14.55 3.14
C VAL A 241 8.55 -15.85 3.43
N VAL A 242 7.27 -15.96 3.07
CA VAL A 242 6.47 -17.18 3.21
C VAL A 242 7.13 -18.34 2.45
N GLN A 243 7.48 -18.14 1.17
CA GLN A 243 8.17 -19.14 0.36
C GLN A 243 9.56 -19.48 0.93
N ALA A 244 10.29 -18.47 1.43
CA ALA A 244 11.57 -18.71 2.08
C ALA A 244 11.44 -19.57 3.35
N MET A 245 10.43 -19.29 4.17
CA MET A 245 10.14 -20.07 5.37
C MET A 245 9.68 -21.49 5.04
N GLU A 246 8.88 -21.68 3.99
CA GLU A 246 8.48 -23.02 3.51
C GLU A 246 9.69 -23.85 3.08
N GLU A 247 10.63 -23.26 2.32
CA GLU A 247 11.86 -23.96 1.94
C GLU A 247 12.75 -24.28 3.15
N LEU A 248 12.85 -23.38 4.12
CA LEU A 248 13.63 -23.58 5.33
C LEU A 248 12.98 -24.59 6.29
N SER A 249 11.65 -24.68 6.34
CA SER A 249 10.92 -25.63 7.18
C SER A 249 11.16 -27.11 6.82
N ARG A 250 11.65 -27.35 5.60
CA ARG A 250 12.07 -28.69 5.14
C ARG A 250 13.38 -29.17 5.80
N VAL A 251 14.11 -28.25 6.44
CA VAL A 251 15.35 -28.56 7.14
C VAL A 251 15.01 -28.84 8.61
N MET A 252 15.00 -30.09 8.98
CA MET A 252 14.65 -30.54 10.33
C MET A 252 15.85 -31.16 11.04
N ALA A 253 15.81 -31.18 12.36
CA ALA A 253 16.72 -31.94 13.18
C ALA A 253 15.94 -33.06 13.87
N ILE A 254 16.43 -34.28 13.75
CA ILE A 254 15.79 -35.49 14.29
C ILE A 254 16.63 -35.95 15.49
N PRO A 255 16.03 -36.17 16.67
CA PRO A 255 16.74 -36.72 17.81
C PRO A 255 17.06 -38.21 17.58
N VAL A 256 18.31 -38.56 17.71
CA VAL A 256 18.81 -39.93 17.59
C VAL A 256 19.47 -40.31 18.89
N ARG A 257 19.02 -41.40 19.52
CA ARG A 257 19.61 -41.92 20.76
C ARG A 257 20.78 -42.81 20.42
N VAL A 258 21.98 -42.42 20.86
CA VAL A 258 23.19 -43.22 20.71
C VAL A 258 23.71 -43.54 22.10
N ARG A 259 23.59 -44.80 22.53
CA ARG A 259 23.83 -45.22 23.93
C ARG A 259 22.98 -44.41 24.91
N GLU A 260 23.58 -43.70 25.85
CA GLU A 260 22.88 -42.90 26.86
C GLU A 260 22.74 -41.42 26.46
N ARG A 261 23.21 -41.02 25.27
CA ARG A 261 23.19 -39.61 24.79
C ARG A 261 22.23 -39.45 23.63
N THR A 262 21.50 -38.35 23.65
CA THR A 262 20.69 -37.93 22.51
C THR A 262 21.50 -36.92 21.70
N ILE A 263 21.71 -37.23 20.43
CA ILE A 263 22.28 -36.32 19.45
C ILE A 263 21.20 -35.91 18.46
N TRP A 264 21.28 -34.70 17.93
CA TRP A 264 20.36 -34.22 16.90
C TRP A 264 21.05 -34.34 15.53
N VAL A 265 20.40 -35.06 14.62
CA VAL A 265 20.90 -35.25 13.27
C VAL A 265 20.02 -34.41 12.33
N ARG A 266 20.63 -33.48 11.66
CA ARG A 266 19.95 -32.65 10.68
C ARG A 266 19.66 -33.43 9.39
N THR A 267 18.44 -33.24 8.83
CA THR A 267 18.09 -33.75 7.51
C THR A 267 18.98 -33.10 6.43
N ASP A 268 19.04 -33.69 5.25
CA ASP A 268 19.74 -33.05 4.14
C ASP A 268 19.09 -31.72 3.78
N ILE A 269 19.92 -30.72 3.46
CA ILE A 269 19.42 -29.39 3.14
C ILE A 269 19.17 -29.33 1.62
N PRO A 270 17.91 -29.10 1.18
CA PRO A 270 17.61 -28.89 -0.22
C PRO A 270 18.43 -27.74 -0.81
N ALA A 271 18.77 -27.86 -2.11
CA ALA A 271 19.61 -26.85 -2.79
C ALA A 271 19.09 -25.42 -2.66
N ASN A 272 17.77 -25.27 -2.67
CA ASN A 272 17.11 -23.96 -2.48
C ASN A 272 17.28 -23.42 -1.07
N ALA A 273 17.09 -24.25 -0.07
CA ALA A 273 17.32 -23.89 1.33
C ALA A 273 18.80 -23.52 1.59
N GLN A 274 19.74 -24.24 0.98
CA GLN A 274 21.18 -23.87 1.05
C GLN A 274 21.45 -22.48 0.48
N LYS A 275 20.85 -22.16 -0.69
CA LYS A 275 20.97 -20.84 -1.30
C LYS A 275 20.38 -19.74 -0.40
N LEU A 276 19.22 -20.00 0.23
CA LEU A 276 18.57 -19.09 1.17
C LEU A 276 19.43 -18.84 2.41
N ILE A 277 19.91 -19.90 3.06
CA ILE A 277 20.78 -19.79 4.25
C ILE A 277 22.01 -18.93 3.94
N LYS A 278 22.65 -19.15 2.78
CA LYS A 278 23.76 -18.32 2.32
C LYS A 278 23.32 -16.88 2.01
N ALA A 279 22.16 -16.69 1.38
CA ALA A 279 21.64 -15.37 1.04
C ALA A 279 21.33 -14.50 2.25
N ILE A 280 20.84 -15.05 3.35
CA ILE A 280 20.61 -14.34 4.61
C ILE A 280 21.87 -14.23 5.49
N GLY A 281 23.01 -14.79 5.04
CA GLY A 281 24.31 -14.67 5.72
C GLY A 281 24.48 -15.62 6.88
N MET A 282 23.63 -16.62 7.00
CA MET A 282 23.77 -17.66 8.02
C MET A 282 24.78 -18.72 7.58
N ARG A 283 25.43 -19.34 8.56
CA ARG A 283 26.25 -20.52 8.32
C ARG A 283 25.35 -21.74 8.16
N ILE A 284 25.71 -22.65 7.27
CA ILE A 284 25.03 -23.94 7.15
C ILE A 284 25.24 -24.71 8.46
N PRO A 285 24.18 -25.11 9.16
CA PRO A 285 24.32 -25.85 10.42
C PRO A 285 24.98 -27.21 10.17
N PRO A 286 25.82 -27.71 11.10
CA PRO A 286 26.47 -29.01 10.96
C PRO A 286 25.44 -30.16 10.89
N LYS A 287 25.84 -31.27 10.32
CA LYS A 287 24.94 -32.44 10.19
C LYS A 287 24.60 -33.07 11.54
N ILE A 288 25.52 -33.01 12.47
CA ILE A 288 25.34 -33.48 13.86
C ILE A 288 25.38 -32.27 14.75
N ILE A 289 24.28 -32.01 15.48
CA ILE A 289 24.16 -30.95 16.46
C ILE A 289 24.23 -31.62 17.83
N GLN A 290 25.33 -31.39 18.54
CA GLN A 290 25.45 -31.87 19.93
C GLN A 290 24.49 -31.04 20.76
N GLY A 291 23.64 -31.72 21.58
CA GLY A 291 22.67 -31.05 22.42
C GLY A 291 23.37 -30.10 23.39
N ALA A 292 22.73 -28.92 23.57
CA ALA A 292 23.08 -28.00 24.66
C ALA A 292 22.65 -28.60 25.99
#